data_3e45e43cd6e77d33cfff69a0a3b45d8a
#
_entry.id   3e45e43cd6e77d33cfff69a0a3b45d8a
#
_cell.length_a   1.000
_cell.length_b   1.000
_cell.length_c   1.000
_cell.angle_alpha   90.00
_cell.angle_beta   90.00
_cell.angle_gamma   90.00
#
_symmetry.space_group_name_H-M   'P 1'
#
loop_
_entity.id
_entity.type
_entity.pdbx_description
1 polymer ?
#
loop_
_entity_poly.entity_id
_entity_poly.type
_entity_poly.pdbx_seq_one_letter_code
_entity_poly.pdbx_strand_id
1 'polypeptide(L)'
;MMRYSLLLAVPALLAIPVQAATYDLTIGKTPVKITGNTRTAMTVNGQLPAPLLRFKEGEDVILNVTNTLNSDSSLHWHGFILPYTMDGAPGFGFDGIQPGETFTYRFKIQQSGTYWYHSHSGMQEQAGLYGPIIIDPLEPEPYRYDRDYVVMLSDWTDQDPHTVMSKLKKQSDYYNYSQQTVADFFREVNTKGWDATVKNRLDWGEMRMMATDIADVTGYTFLVNGQTPEQNWTAPFKPGERIRLRLINGSAMSIFDVRIPG
;
A
#
# COMPACT_ATOMS: atom_id res chain seq x y z
N MET A 1 38.48 41.97 -54.41
CA MET A 1 37.31 41.21 -53.89
C MET A 1 37.75 40.48 -52.65
N MET A 2 37.42 41.00 -51.46
CA MET A 2 37.70 40.34 -50.18
C MET A 2 36.54 39.43 -49.78
N ARG A 3 36.78 38.13 -49.63
CA ARG A 3 35.78 37.15 -49.17
C ARG A 3 35.84 37.11 -47.63
N TYR A 4 34.79 37.56 -46.97
CA TYR A 4 34.60 37.38 -45.53
C TYR A 4 33.97 35.97 -45.31
N SER A 5 34.69 35.08 -44.70
CA SER A 5 34.15 33.81 -44.17
C SER A 5 33.49 34.05 -42.82
N LEU A 6 32.19 33.91 -42.77
CA LEU A 6 31.40 33.97 -41.54
C LEU A 6 31.51 32.62 -40.80
N LEU A 7 32.24 32.57 -39.70
CA LEU A 7 32.30 31.42 -38.81
C LEU A 7 31.05 31.45 -37.92
N LEU A 8 30.09 30.54 -38.20
CA LEU A 8 28.97 30.27 -37.30
C LEU A 8 29.45 29.44 -36.11
N ALA A 9 29.54 30.08 -34.96
CA ALA A 9 29.74 29.38 -33.67
C ALA A 9 28.44 28.70 -33.26
N VAL A 10 28.38 27.38 -33.31
CA VAL A 10 27.29 26.58 -32.74
C VAL A 10 27.50 26.52 -31.22
N PRO A 11 26.55 27.01 -30.41
CA PRO A 11 26.66 26.84 -28.97
C PRO A 11 26.57 25.37 -28.61
N ALA A 12 27.58 24.81 -27.98
CA ALA A 12 27.54 23.49 -27.38
C ALA A 12 26.59 23.57 -26.18
N LEU A 13 25.43 22.96 -26.28
CA LEU A 13 24.57 22.70 -25.12
C LEU A 13 25.35 21.75 -24.17
N LEU A 14 25.85 22.28 -23.10
CA LEU A 14 26.35 21.48 -21.98
C LEU A 14 25.16 20.77 -21.36
N ALA A 15 25.03 19.47 -21.59
CA ALA A 15 24.08 18.62 -20.86
C ALA A 15 24.52 18.62 -19.38
N ILE A 16 23.75 19.29 -18.54
CA ILE A 16 23.90 19.18 -17.08
C ILE A 16 23.52 17.74 -16.73
N PRO A 17 24.39 16.96 -16.09
CA PRO A 17 24.02 15.61 -15.64
C PRO A 17 22.85 15.73 -14.69
N VAL A 18 21.72 15.13 -15.02
CA VAL A 18 20.61 14.96 -14.09
C VAL A 18 21.11 14.03 -13.00
N GLN A 19 21.34 14.57 -11.82
CA GLN A 19 21.76 13.77 -10.67
C GLN A 19 20.57 12.90 -10.24
N ALA A 20 20.80 11.59 -10.10
CA ALA A 20 19.78 10.67 -9.62
C ALA A 20 19.33 11.06 -8.21
N ALA A 21 18.01 11.10 -7.97
CA ALA A 21 17.49 11.34 -6.64
C ALA A 21 17.84 10.14 -5.73
N THR A 22 18.43 10.43 -4.57
CA THR A 22 18.86 9.40 -3.62
C THR A 22 17.98 9.45 -2.37
N TYR A 23 17.48 8.29 -1.95
CA TYR A 23 16.66 8.11 -0.77
C TYR A 23 17.32 7.08 0.16
N ASP A 24 17.42 7.42 1.44
CA ASP A 24 17.91 6.50 2.47
C ASP A 24 16.72 6.06 3.33
N LEU A 25 16.43 4.76 3.29
CA LEU A 25 15.31 4.13 3.95
C LEU A 25 15.82 3.11 4.96
N THR A 26 15.34 3.19 6.18
CA THR A 26 15.71 2.25 7.25
C THR A 26 14.49 1.46 7.68
N ILE A 27 14.51 0.16 7.43
CA ILE A 27 13.52 -0.78 7.95
C ILE A 27 13.85 -1.08 9.41
N GLY A 28 12.86 -0.94 10.30
CA GLY A 28 13.07 -1.15 11.72
C GLY A 28 11.76 -1.41 12.48
N LYS A 29 11.87 -1.47 13.81
CA LYS A 29 10.74 -1.64 14.72
C LYS A 29 10.46 -0.34 15.46
N THR A 30 9.17 0.03 15.55
CA THR A 30 8.73 1.25 16.22
C THR A 30 7.55 0.94 17.13
N PRO A 31 7.56 1.41 18.39
CA PRO A 31 6.39 1.35 19.25
C PRO A 31 5.27 2.24 18.70
N VAL A 32 4.06 1.68 18.56
CA VAL A 32 2.86 2.40 18.13
C VAL A 32 1.73 2.19 19.12
N LYS A 33 0.80 3.14 19.19
CA LYS A 33 -0.36 3.08 20.06
C LYS A 33 -1.63 3.39 19.27
N ILE A 34 -2.10 2.40 18.51
CA ILE A 34 -3.26 2.55 17.63
C ILE A 34 -4.56 2.26 18.37
N THR A 35 -4.65 1.12 19.03
CA THR A 35 -5.87 0.67 19.73
C THR A 35 -5.91 1.06 21.20
N GLY A 36 -4.99 1.90 21.67
CA GLY A 36 -4.81 2.23 23.08
C GLY A 36 -3.71 1.40 23.77
N ASN A 37 -3.37 0.23 23.25
CA ASN A 37 -2.26 -0.58 23.72
C ASN A 37 -0.98 -0.27 22.92
N THR A 38 0.17 -0.29 23.60
CA THR A 38 1.45 -0.19 22.89
C THR A 38 1.77 -1.51 22.22
N ARG A 39 2.01 -1.46 20.92
CA ARG A 39 2.43 -2.57 20.06
C ARG A 39 3.68 -2.18 19.30
N THR A 40 4.36 -3.18 18.74
CA THR A 40 5.53 -2.94 17.89
C THR A 40 5.11 -3.09 16.44
N ALA A 41 5.19 -1.99 15.67
CA ALA A 41 5.06 -2.02 14.22
C ALA A 41 6.42 -2.23 13.54
N MET A 42 6.41 -2.81 12.36
CA MET A 42 7.53 -2.75 11.43
C MET A 42 7.34 -1.50 10.56
N THR A 43 8.38 -0.70 10.42
CA THR A 43 8.28 0.64 9.84
C THR A 43 9.45 0.93 8.93
N VAL A 44 9.28 1.93 8.05
CA VAL A 44 10.40 2.58 7.37
C VAL A 44 10.60 3.97 7.96
N ASN A 45 11.83 4.29 8.33
CA ASN A 45 12.21 5.55 8.96
C ASN A 45 11.36 5.89 10.21
N GLY A 46 10.91 4.87 10.94
CA GLY A 46 10.12 5.03 12.17
C GLY A 46 8.67 5.48 11.96
N GLN A 47 8.13 5.46 10.74
CA GLN A 47 6.79 5.96 10.40
C GLN A 47 5.83 4.83 10.01
N LEU A 48 4.55 5.00 10.34
CA LEU A 48 3.43 4.16 9.93
C LEU A 48 2.23 5.05 9.51
N PRO A 49 1.78 5.03 8.25
CA PRO A 49 2.46 4.40 7.12
C PRO A 49 3.88 4.92 6.95
N ALA A 50 4.71 4.15 6.27
CA ALA A 50 6.06 4.55 5.89
C ALA A 50 6.05 5.85 5.05
N PRO A 51 7.17 6.59 4.94
CA PRO A 51 7.23 7.87 4.26
C PRO A 51 6.67 7.85 2.85
N LEU A 52 5.96 8.91 2.45
CA LEU A 52 5.61 9.13 1.05
C LEU A 52 6.89 9.31 0.22
N LEU A 53 7.07 8.45 -0.77
CA LEU A 53 8.08 8.63 -1.81
C LEU A 53 7.44 9.36 -3.00
N ARG A 54 8.10 10.41 -3.49
CA ARG A 54 7.60 11.16 -4.64
C ARG A 54 8.68 11.26 -5.68
N PHE A 55 8.42 10.69 -6.85
CA PHE A 55 9.32 10.64 -7.99
C PHE A 55 8.74 11.43 -9.16
N LYS A 56 9.57 11.61 -10.17
CA LYS A 56 9.15 12.16 -11.46
C LYS A 56 9.37 11.11 -12.55
N GLU A 57 8.43 10.98 -13.46
CA GLU A 57 8.58 10.13 -14.65
C GLU A 57 9.84 10.51 -15.41
N GLY A 58 10.62 9.51 -15.81
CA GLY A 58 11.88 9.69 -16.54
C GLY A 58 13.11 9.89 -15.69
N GLU A 59 12.99 10.11 -14.36
CA GLU A 59 14.18 10.25 -13.49
C GLU A 59 14.82 8.90 -13.15
N ASP A 60 16.13 8.93 -12.90
CA ASP A 60 16.85 7.81 -12.32
C ASP A 60 16.83 7.94 -10.79
N VAL A 61 16.48 6.87 -10.07
CA VAL A 61 16.42 6.86 -8.62
C VAL A 61 17.38 5.85 -8.02
N ILE A 62 17.87 6.20 -6.83
CA ILE A 62 18.72 5.36 -5.99
C ILE A 62 18.04 5.29 -4.63
N LEU A 63 17.67 4.08 -4.19
CA LEU A 63 17.11 3.87 -2.87
C LEU A 63 18.02 2.91 -2.09
N ASN A 64 18.68 3.43 -1.06
CA ASN A 64 19.48 2.64 -0.13
C ASN A 64 18.56 2.17 1.00
N VAL A 65 18.29 0.89 1.06
CA VAL A 65 17.39 0.31 2.06
C VAL A 65 18.20 -0.50 3.05
N THR A 66 18.27 -0.03 4.28
CA THR A 66 18.97 -0.71 5.38
C THR A 66 17.99 -1.49 6.23
N ASN A 67 18.25 -2.77 6.45
CA ASN A 67 17.45 -3.62 7.32
C ASN A 67 18.07 -3.68 8.72
N THR A 68 17.38 -3.11 9.72
CA THR A 68 17.78 -3.17 11.14
C THR A 68 16.99 -4.21 11.94
N LEU A 69 16.15 -5.02 11.28
CA LEU A 69 15.48 -6.15 11.91
C LEU A 69 16.47 -7.30 12.19
N ASN A 70 16.03 -8.26 12.98
CA ASN A 70 16.76 -9.50 13.23
C ASN A 70 16.36 -10.67 12.30
N SER A 71 15.59 -10.36 11.26
CA SER A 71 15.18 -11.27 10.19
C SER A 71 15.39 -10.60 8.85
N ASP A 72 15.41 -11.35 7.76
CA ASP A 72 15.41 -10.81 6.41
C ASP A 72 14.19 -9.91 6.16
N SER A 73 14.33 -8.97 5.25
CA SER A 73 13.28 -8.05 4.87
C SER A 73 13.39 -7.69 3.39
N SER A 74 12.42 -6.94 2.89
CA SER A 74 12.39 -6.48 1.51
C SER A 74 11.50 -5.25 1.37
N LEU A 75 11.68 -4.48 0.28
CA LEU A 75 10.70 -3.50 -0.17
C LEU A 75 10.40 -3.77 -1.64
N HIS A 76 9.16 -4.11 -1.92
CA HIS A 76 8.59 -4.27 -3.25
C HIS A 76 7.92 -2.97 -3.70
N TRP A 77 8.17 -2.58 -4.94
CA TRP A 77 7.63 -1.38 -5.58
C TRP A 77 6.38 -1.75 -6.36
N HIS A 78 5.25 -1.78 -5.69
CA HIS A 78 4.01 -2.35 -6.22
C HIS A 78 3.51 -1.60 -7.45
N GLY A 79 3.42 -2.33 -8.57
CA GLY A 79 2.95 -1.83 -9.86
C GLY A 79 3.98 -1.11 -10.73
N PHE A 80 5.27 -1.11 -10.34
CA PHE A 80 6.32 -0.48 -11.12
C PHE A 80 6.76 -1.34 -12.31
N ILE A 81 7.10 -0.68 -13.41
CA ILE A 81 7.81 -1.27 -14.54
C ILE A 81 9.31 -1.07 -14.31
N LEU A 82 10.01 -2.13 -13.93
CA LEU A 82 11.43 -2.09 -13.58
C LEU A 82 12.12 -3.44 -13.84
N PRO A 83 13.46 -3.49 -13.81
CA PRO A 83 14.19 -4.76 -13.89
C PRO A 83 13.82 -5.68 -12.73
N TYR A 84 13.57 -6.97 -13.01
CA TYR A 84 13.13 -7.94 -12.01
C TYR A 84 14.08 -8.07 -10.80
N THR A 85 15.37 -7.83 -10.99
CA THR A 85 16.39 -7.81 -9.91
C THR A 85 16.21 -6.63 -8.95
N MET A 86 15.43 -5.62 -9.33
CA MET A 86 15.11 -4.43 -8.54
C MET A 86 13.66 -4.42 -8.05
N ASP A 87 12.91 -5.50 -8.31
CA ASP A 87 11.49 -5.61 -7.92
C ASP A 87 11.28 -5.72 -6.39
N GLY A 88 12.29 -6.21 -5.69
CA GLY A 88 12.24 -6.34 -4.24
C GLY A 88 11.40 -7.52 -3.73
N ALA A 89 10.95 -8.41 -4.62
CA ALA A 89 10.27 -9.64 -4.25
C ALA A 89 11.30 -10.78 -4.12
N PRO A 90 11.53 -11.33 -2.91
CA PRO A 90 12.48 -12.43 -2.72
C PRO A 90 12.13 -13.66 -3.56
N GLY A 91 13.15 -14.32 -4.10
CA GLY A 91 13.02 -15.50 -4.96
C GLY A 91 13.06 -15.24 -6.47
N PHE A 92 13.03 -13.96 -6.90
CA PHE A 92 13.11 -13.56 -8.31
C PHE A 92 14.35 -12.68 -8.58
N GLY A 93 15.56 -13.26 -8.38
CA GLY A 93 16.81 -12.53 -8.58
C GLY A 93 17.16 -11.52 -7.48
N PHE A 94 16.51 -11.66 -6.34
CA PHE A 94 16.72 -10.88 -5.12
C PHE A 94 16.50 -11.81 -3.91
N ASP A 95 17.47 -11.86 -3.00
CA ASP A 95 17.45 -12.82 -1.87
C ASP A 95 16.90 -12.19 -0.57
N GLY A 96 16.33 -10.98 -0.66
CA GLY A 96 15.98 -10.18 0.51
C GLY A 96 17.20 -9.42 1.06
N ILE A 97 16.94 -8.52 2.00
CA ILE A 97 17.94 -7.70 2.69
C ILE A 97 18.19 -8.37 4.05
N GLN A 98 19.39 -8.90 4.26
CA GLN A 98 19.72 -9.59 5.50
C GLN A 98 19.83 -8.62 6.70
N PRO A 99 19.73 -9.10 7.95
CA PRO A 99 19.91 -8.27 9.13
C PRO A 99 21.24 -7.50 9.10
N GLY A 100 21.14 -6.18 9.26
CA GLY A 100 22.29 -5.26 9.24
C GLY A 100 22.78 -4.87 7.85
N GLU A 101 22.23 -5.44 6.78
CA GLU A 101 22.62 -5.12 5.41
C GLU A 101 21.87 -3.90 4.85
N THR A 102 22.51 -3.29 3.84
CA THR A 102 21.90 -2.26 2.99
C THR A 102 21.88 -2.75 1.56
N PHE A 103 20.71 -2.83 0.97
CA PHE A 103 20.53 -3.09 -0.46
C PHE A 103 20.25 -1.77 -1.19
N THR A 104 20.91 -1.56 -2.32
CA THR A 104 20.73 -0.35 -3.13
C THR A 104 19.92 -0.66 -4.39
N TYR A 105 18.68 -0.24 -4.42
CA TYR A 105 17.85 -0.27 -5.61
C TYR A 105 18.25 0.87 -6.56
N ARG A 106 18.38 0.55 -7.86
CA ARG A 106 18.72 1.52 -8.90
C ARG A 106 17.89 1.25 -10.13
N PHE A 107 17.01 2.16 -10.46
CA PHE A 107 16.16 2.03 -11.66
C PHE A 107 15.69 3.38 -12.15
N LYS A 108 15.24 3.39 -13.41
CA LYS A 108 14.60 4.53 -14.03
C LYS A 108 13.09 4.45 -13.84
N ILE A 109 12.46 5.57 -13.48
CA ILE A 109 11.00 5.68 -13.40
C ILE A 109 10.42 5.77 -14.81
N GLN A 110 9.60 4.78 -15.21
CA GLN A 110 9.10 4.64 -16.59
C GLN A 110 7.62 4.99 -16.76
N GLN A 111 6.94 5.40 -15.67
CA GLN A 111 5.50 5.61 -15.63
C GLN A 111 5.15 6.69 -14.63
N SER A 112 3.93 7.24 -14.71
CA SER A 112 3.38 8.18 -13.74
C SER A 112 2.15 7.60 -13.07
N GLY A 113 1.76 8.16 -11.90
CA GLY A 113 0.56 7.74 -11.20
C GLY A 113 0.68 7.67 -9.69
N THR A 114 -0.21 6.87 -9.11
CA THR A 114 -0.30 6.64 -7.67
C THR A 114 -0.04 5.17 -7.41
N TYR A 115 0.95 4.89 -6.57
CA TYR A 115 1.46 3.56 -6.27
C TYR A 115 1.73 3.43 -4.77
N TRP A 116 2.28 2.30 -4.35
CA TRP A 116 2.70 2.05 -2.99
C TRP A 116 3.88 1.09 -2.94
N TYR A 117 4.53 1.01 -1.81
CA TYR A 117 5.59 0.02 -1.56
C TYR A 117 5.30 -0.71 -0.26
N HIS A 118 5.72 -1.95 -0.17
CA HIS A 118 5.52 -2.78 1.02
C HIS A 118 6.55 -3.90 1.11
N SER A 119 6.64 -4.53 2.27
CA SER A 119 7.47 -5.72 2.40
C SER A 119 6.84 -6.92 1.68
N HIS A 120 7.68 -7.69 1.02
CA HIS A 120 7.32 -8.97 0.44
C HIS A 120 7.95 -10.15 1.22
N SER A 121 8.39 -9.89 2.48
CA SER A 121 9.02 -10.85 3.38
C SER A 121 8.09 -11.18 4.54
N GLY A 122 7.73 -12.46 4.69
CA GLY A 122 6.89 -12.95 5.78
C GLY A 122 5.56 -12.21 5.91
N MET A 123 5.21 -11.80 7.16
CA MET A 123 4.00 -11.04 7.47
C MET A 123 4.30 -9.57 7.81
N GLN A 124 5.40 -9.03 7.27
CA GLN A 124 5.88 -7.69 7.62
C GLN A 124 4.97 -6.59 7.10
N GLU A 125 4.31 -6.80 5.95
CA GLU A 125 3.29 -5.90 5.42
C GLU A 125 2.15 -5.70 6.42
N GLN A 126 1.54 -6.79 6.91
CA GLN A 126 0.49 -6.72 7.93
C GLN A 126 0.99 -6.10 9.24
N ALA A 127 2.29 -6.23 9.55
CA ALA A 127 2.91 -5.62 10.72
C ALA A 127 3.22 -4.13 10.56
N GLY A 128 2.91 -3.51 9.39
CA GLY A 128 3.00 -2.07 9.16
C GLY A 128 4.06 -1.62 8.15
N LEU A 129 4.76 -2.55 7.49
CA LEU A 129 5.83 -2.21 6.54
C LEU A 129 5.26 -1.90 5.15
N TYR A 130 4.62 -0.77 4.99
CA TYR A 130 4.02 -0.26 3.76
C TYR A 130 3.99 1.27 3.73
N GLY A 131 4.02 1.87 2.54
CA GLY A 131 3.98 3.31 2.36
C GLY A 131 3.56 3.73 0.94
N PRO A 132 3.08 4.97 0.77
CA PRO A 132 2.59 5.48 -0.50
C PRO A 132 3.73 5.94 -1.42
N ILE A 133 3.47 5.87 -2.74
CA ILE A 133 4.33 6.41 -3.79
C ILE A 133 3.50 7.27 -4.74
N ILE A 134 4.03 8.43 -5.10
CA ILE A 134 3.52 9.27 -6.17
C ILE A 134 4.61 9.40 -7.23
N ILE A 135 4.22 9.25 -8.48
CA ILE A 135 5.07 9.57 -9.62
C ILE A 135 4.40 10.69 -10.41
N ASP A 136 5.02 11.85 -10.38
CA ASP A 136 4.56 13.00 -11.17
C ASP A 136 4.85 12.75 -12.65
N PRO A 137 3.89 13.04 -13.55
CA PRO A 137 4.07 12.79 -14.97
C PRO A 137 5.12 13.73 -15.59
N LEU A 138 5.74 13.27 -16.67
CA LEU A 138 6.66 14.07 -17.47
C LEU A 138 5.93 15.25 -18.14
N GLU A 139 4.78 14.95 -18.73
CA GLU A 139 3.92 15.93 -19.36
C GLU A 139 2.83 16.43 -18.40
N PRO A 140 2.40 17.70 -18.51
CA PRO A 140 1.33 18.21 -17.65
C PRO A 140 0.03 17.40 -17.81
N GLU A 141 -0.63 17.10 -16.71
CA GLU A 141 -1.92 16.43 -16.71
C GLU A 141 -3.01 17.28 -17.40
N PRO A 142 -3.98 16.66 -18.08
CA PRO A 142 -5.01 17.38 -18.84
C PRO A 142 -6.05 18.08 -17.95
N TYR A 143 -5.98 17.90 -16.67
CA TYR A 143 -6.88 18.48 -15.68
C TYR A 143 -6.10 19.24 -14.59
N ARG A 144 -6.76 20.22 -13.98
CA ARG A 144 -6.18 21.04 -12.91
C ARG A 144 -6.82 20.70 -11.57
N TYR A 145 -6.02 20.72 -10.54
CA TYR A 145 -6.44 20.62 -9.14
C TYR A 145 -5.68 21.65 -8.29
N ASP A 146 -6.30 22.09 -7.21
CA ASP A 146 -5.72 23.06 -6.28
C ASP A 146 -5.07 22.35 -5.09
N ARG A 147 -5.54 21.14 -4.80
CA ARG A 147 -5.03 20.27 -3.73
C ARG A 147 -4.84 18.85 -4.23
N ASP A 148 -3.76 18.20 -3.74
CA ASP A 148 -3.43 16.81 -4.05
C ASP A 148 -3.17 16.06 -2.73
N TYR A 149 -4.08 15.18 -2.33
CA TYR A 149 -4.02 14.43 -1.09
C TYR A 149 -3.84 12.94 -1.36
N VAL A 150 -2.87 12.34 -0.68
CA VAL A 150 -2.72 10.90 -0.61
C VAL A 150 -3.59 10.37 0.53
N VAL A 151 -4.43 9.39 0.23
CA VAL A 151 -5.34 8.75 1.17
C VAL A 151 -5.02 7.26 1.16
N MET A 152 -4.13 6.85 2.04
CA MET A 152 -3.76 5.45 2.20
C MET A 152 -4.64 4.79 3.25
N LEU A 153 -5.47 3.87 2.79
CA LEU A 153 -6.32 3.02 3.63
C LEU A 153 -5.56 1.78 4.03
N SER A 154 -5.68 1.38 5.27
CA SER A 154 -5.02 0.18 5.78
C SER A 154 -5.79 -0.43 6.95
N ASP A 155 -5.42 -1.65 7.33
CA ASP A 155 -5.97 -2.37 8.46
C ASP A 155 -4.88 -2.67 9.49
N TRP A 156 -5.22 -2.62 10.77
CA TRP A 156 -4.34 -2.89 11.88
C TRP A 156 -4.95 -3.90 12.84
N THR A 157 -4.15 -4.80 13.34
CA THR A 157 -4.52 -5.68 14.45
C THR A 157 -3.41 -5.70 15.51
N ASP A 158 -3.81 -5.76 16.78
CA ASP A 158 -2.88 -5.96 17.89
C ASP A 158 -2.41 -7.42 18.02
N GLN A 159 -3.00 -8.35 17.26
CA GLN A 159 -2.58 -9.74 17.23
C GLN A 159 -1.33 -9.90 16.37
N ASP A 160 -0.49 -10.87 16.73
CA ASP A 160 0.63 -11.26 15.90
C ASP A 160 0.13 -11.78 14.54
N PRO A 161 0.59 -11.26 13.40
CA PRO A 161 0.13 -11.66 12.06
C PRO A 161 0.34 -13.14 11.75
N HIS A 162 1.41 -13.77 12.25
CA HIS A 162 1.64 -15.21 12.11
C HIS A 162 0.58 -16.03 12.85
N THR A 163 0.17 -15.54 14.01
CA THR A 163 -0.93 -16.15 14.78
C THR A 163 -2.24 -16.05 14.04
N VAL A 164 -2.57 -14.90 13.44
CA VAL A 164 -3.76 -14.70 12.61
C VAL A 164 -3.75 -15.68 11.44
N MET A 165 -2.65 -15.72 10.68
CA MET A 165 -2.51 -16.62 9.53
C MET A 165 -2.63 -18.10 9.94
N SER A 166 -2.06 -18.47 11.10
CA SER A 166 -2.14 -19.85 11.61
C SER A 166 -3.57 -20.27 11.95
N LYS A 167 -4.39 -19.34 12.44
CA LYS A 167 -5.82 -19.58 12.71
C LYS A 167 -6.59 -19.76 11.40
N LEU A 168 -6.42 -18.84 10.45
CA LEU A 168 -7.08 -18.90 9.14
C LEU A 168 -6.71 -20.17 8.35
N LYS A 169 -5.45 -20.62 8.42
CA LYS A 169 -5.03 -21.90 7.81
C LYS A 169 -5.69 -23.13 8.42
N LYS A 170 -6.07 -23.07 9.69
CA LYS A 170 -6.76 -24.19 10.37
C LYS A 170 -8.25 -24.15 10.11
N GLN A 171 -8.83 -22.96 10.07
CA GLN A 171 -10.25 -22.70 9.90
C GLN A 171 -10.44 -21.36 9.22
N SER A 172 -10.84 -21.34 7.97
CA SER A 172 -10.96 -20.11 7.17
C SER A 172 -11.96 -19.11 7.76
N ASP A 173 -13.02 -19.59 8.38
CA ASP A 173 -14.06 -18.79 9.04
C ASP A 173 -13.82 -18.60 10.55
N TYR A 174 -12.60 -18.75 11.04
CA TYR A 174 -12.25 -18.66 12.47
C TYR A 174 -12.75 -17.36 13.12
N TYR A 175 -12.73 -16.26 12.40
CA TYR A 175 -13.15 -14.94 12.89
C TYR A 175 -14.61 -14.61 12.55
N ASN A 176 -15.37 -15.52 11.94
CA ASN A 176 -16.78 -15.33 11.70
C ASN A 176 -17.57 -15.64 13.00
N TYR A 177 -17.76 -14.62 13.83
CA TYR A 177 -18.53 -14.73 15.07
C TYR A 177 -20.05 -14.67 14.86
N SER A 178 -20.50 -14.49 13.61
CA SER A 178 -21.90 -14.40 13.22
C SER A 178 -22.36 -15.61 12.41
N GLN A 179 -21.77 -16.77 12.66
CA GLN A 179 -22.12 -18.01 11.94
C GLN A 179 -23.62 -18.29 11.97
N GLN A 180 -24.16 -18.63 10.82
CA GLN A 180 -25.57 -18.96 10.68
C GLN A 180 -25.90 -20.30 11.33
N THR A 181 -26.90 -20.30 12.20
CA THR A 181 -27.35 -21.48 12.92
C THR A 181 -28.54 -22.12 12.23
N VAL A 182 -28.90 -23.33 12.68
CA VAL A 182 -30.17 -24.02 12.27
C VAL A 182 -31.40 -23.17 12.62
N ALA A 183 -31.36 -22.44 13.73
CA ALA A 183 -32.45 -21.55 14.11
C ALA A 183 -32.59 -20.38 13.13
N ASP A 184 -31.48 -19.85 12.61
CA ASP A 184 -31.49 -18.79 11.59
C ASP A 184 -32.06 -19.30 10.28
N PHE A 185 -31.77 -20.55 9.89
CA PHE A 185 -32.35 -21.17 8.71
C PHE A 185 -33.89 -21.21 8.81
N PHE A 186 -34.44 -21.69 9.90
CA PHE A 186 -35.94 -21.75 10.06
C PHE A 186 -36.54 -20.33 10.18
N ARG A 187 -35.84 -19.39 10.75
CA ARG A 187 -36.27 -17.98 10.77
C ARG A 187 -36.34 -17.41 9.36
N GLU A 188 -35.35 -17.70 8.53
CA GLU A 188 -35.32 -17.26 7.14
C GLU A 188 -36.41 -17.99 6.30
N VAL A 189 -36.65 -19.27 6.52
CA VAL A 189 -37.73 -20.00 5.87
C VAL A 189 -39.09 -19.34 6.15
N ASN A 190 -39.32 -18.91 7.39
CA ASN A 190 -40.56 -18.23 7.77
C ASN A 190 -40.71 -16.84 7.11
N THR A 191 -39.62 -16.17 6.75
CA THR A 191 -39.65 -14.82 6.17
C THR A 191 -39.51 -14.81 4.65
N LYS A 192 -38.72 -15.70 4.08
CA LYS A 192 -38.33 -15.72 2.65
C LYS A 192 -38.90 -16.93 1.89
N GLY A 193 -39.45 -17.93 2.61
CA GLY A 193 -39.89 -19.21 2.06
C GLY A 193 -38.75 -20.23 1.94
N TRP A 194 -39.17 -21.51 1.83
CA TRP A 194 -38.26 -22.65 1.79
C TRP A 194 -37.31 -22.61 0.60
N ASP A 195 -37.83 -22.50 -0.63
CA ASP A 195 -37.03 -22.57 -1.86
C ASP A 195 -35.97 -21.47 -1.94
N ALA A 196 -36.35 -20.23 -1.59
CA ALA A 196 -35.43 -19.11 -1.58
C ALA A 196 -34.32 -19.29 -0.54
N THR A 197 -34.64 -19.79 0.64
CA THR A 197 -33.68 -20.03 1.72
C THR A 197 -32.71 -21.15 1.37
N VAL A 198 -33.23 -22.27 0.84
CA VAL A 198 -32.40 -23.42 0.41
C VAL A 198 -31.48 -22.99 -0.72
N LYS A 199 -32.01 -22.30 -1.75
CA LYS A 199 -31.22 -21.83 -2.86
C LYS A 199 -30.07 -20.89 -2.38
N ASN A 200 -30.37 -19.96 -1.50
CA ASN A 200 -29.36 -19.06 -0.93
C ASN A 200 -28.23 -19.83 -0.21
N ARG A 201 -28.58 -20.84 0.58
CA ARG A 201 -27.59 -21.69 1.27
C ARG A 201 -26.72 -22.49 0.30
N LEU A 202 -27.30 -23.00 -0.78
CA LEU A 202 -26.57 -23.74 -1.80
C LEU A 202 -25.62 -22.81 -2.58
N ASP A 203 -26.11 -21.66 -3.02
CA ASP A 203 -25.30 -20.67 -3.75
C ASP A 203 -24.05 -20.27 -2.92
N TRP A 204 -24.20 -19.97 -1.62
CA TRP A 204 -23.07 -19.68 -0.73
C TRP A 204 -22.17 -20.90 -0.47
N GLY A 205 -22.78 -22.09 -0.36
CA GLY A 205 -22.05 -23.35 -0.20
C GLY A 205 -21.17 -23.69 -1.40
N GLU A 206 -21.59 -23.37 -2.62
CA GLU A 206 -20.77 -23.51 -3.83
C GLU A 206 -19.53 -22.59 -3.79
N MET A 207 -19.64 -21.41 -3.20
CA MET A 207 -18.52 -20.52 -2.97
C MET A 207 -17.65 -20.91 -1.77
N ARG A 208 -18.01 -21.98 -1.05
CA ARG A 208 -17.34 -22.49 0.16
C ARG A 208 -17.21 -21.44 1.28
N MET A 209 -18.22 -20.58 1.40
CA MET A 209 -18.26 -19.54 2.44
C MET A 209 -19.69 -19.36 2.96
N MET A 210 -19.84 -18.68 4.08
CA MET A 210 -21.13 -18.28 4.64
C MET A 210 -21.46 -16.84 4.26
N ALA A 211 -22.75 -16.53 4.08
CA ALA A 211 -23.19 -15.15 3.81
C ALA A 211 -22.79 -14.14 4.91
N THR A 212 -22.47 -14.62 6.09
CA THR A 212 -22.04 -13.81 7.25
C THR A 212 -20.52 -13.70 7.39
N ASP A 213 -19.76 -14.39 6.53
CA ASP A 213 -18.30 -14.34 6.50
C ASP A 213 -17.83 -13.21 5.59
N ILE A 214 -18.13 -11.97 6.02
CA ILE A 214 -17.93 -10.75 5.23
C ILE A 214 -16.48 -10.28 5.30
N ALA A 215 -15.75 -10.67 6.34
CA ALA A 215 -14.37 -10.29 6.56
C ALA A 215 -13.61 -11.48 7.17
N ASP A 216 -12.53 -11.89 6.52
CA ASP A 216 -11.70 -13.02 6.96
C ASP A 216 -11.10 -12.82 8.36
N VAL A 217 -10.86 -11.56 8.74
CA VAL A 217 -10.42 -11.19 10.09
C VAL A 217 -11.34 -10.13 10.66
N THR A 218 -12.14 -10.49 11.64
CA THR A 218 -12.98 -9.56 12.38
C THR A 218 -12.15 -8.85 13.45
N GLY A 219 -12.41 -7.55 13.65
CA GLY A 219 -11.79 -6.76 14.71
C GLY A 219 -10.51 -6.04 14.28
N TYR A 220 -10.27 -5.88 12.98
CA TYR A 220 -9.30 -4.91 12.50
C TYR A 220 -9.71 -3.48 12.87
N THR A 221 -8.71 -2.66 13.20
CA THR A 221 -8.85 -1.21 13.25
C THR A 221 -8.48 -0.65 11.89
N PHE A 222 -9.43 -0.02 11.21
CA PHE A 222 -9.18 0.58 9.90
C PHE A 222 -8.53 1.94 10.08
N LEU A 223 -7.55 2.24 9.22
CA LEU A 223 -6.75 3.44 9.30
C LEU A 223 -6.82 4.23 8.01
N VAL A 224 -6.80 5.55 8.14
CA VAL A 224 -6.55 6.49 7.05
C VAL A 224 -5.24 7.21 7.33
N ASN A 225 -4.24 7.01 6.50
CA ASN A 225 -2.89 7.55 6.70
C ASN A 225 -2.32 7.26 8.10
N GLY A 226 -2.57 6.05 8.62
CA GLY A 226 -2.11 5.61 9.93
C GLY A 226 -2.93 6.12 11.11
N GLN A 227 -4.00 6.88 10.87
CA GLN A 227 -4.89 7.42 11.90
C GLN A 227 -6.18 6.63 11.99
N THR A 228 -6.64 6.40 13.22
CA THR A 228 -7.95 5.78 13.49
C THR A 228 -9.10 6.76 13.19
N PRO A 229 -10.35 6.27 13.07
CA PRO A 229 -11.52 7.15 12.92
C PRO A 229 -11.62 8.21 14.03
N GLU A 230 -11.24 7.88 15.26
CA GLU A 230 -11.27 8.79 16.40
C GLU A 230 -10.23 9.91 16.30
N GLN A 231 -9.10 9.64 15.66
CA GLN A 231 -8.04 10.62 15.39
C GLN A 231 -8.41 11.56 14.24
N ASN A 232 -9.39 11.17 13.42
CA ASN A 232 -10.07 11.98 12.43
C ASN A 232 -9.12 12.69 11.44
N TRP A 233 -8.43 11.90 10.59
CA TRP A 233 -7.62 12.48 9.52
C TRP A 233 -8.42 13.47 8.67
N THR A 234 -7.84 14.61 8.37
CA THR A 234 -8.51 15.69 7.63
C THR A 234 -7.72 16.15 6.42
N ALA A 235 -8.42 16.49 5.34
CA ALA A 235 -7.89 17.08 4.12
C ALA A 235 -8.53 18.48 3.93
N PRO A 236 -7.97 19.57 4.49
CA PRO A 236 -8.60 20.88 4.47
C PRO A 236 -8.59 21.48 3.05
N PHE A 237 -9.70 22.08 2.67
CA PHE A 237 -9.84 22.79 1.40
C PHE A 237 -10.78 24.00 1.55
N LYS A 238 -10.73 24.89 0.54
CA LYS A 238 -11.62 26.07 0.48
C LYS A 238 -12.74 25.83 -0.53
N PRO A 239 -13.91 26.43 -0.34
CA PRO A 239 -14.99 26.39 -1.33
C PRO A 239 -14.50 26.84 -2.71
N GLY A 240 -14.82 26.04 -3.74
CA GLY A 240 -14.39 26.27 -5.11
C GLY A 240 -13.05 25.65 -5.51
N GLU A 241 -12.25 25.14 -4.57
CA GLU A 241 -11.04 24.40 -4.88
C GLU A 241 -11.38 23.01 -5.45
N ARG A 242 -10.62 22.57 -6.43
CA ARG A 242 -10.65 21.21 -6.98
C ARG A 242 -9.66 20.35 -6.21
N ILE A 243 -10.15 19.25 -5.66
CA ILE A 243 -9.38 18.35 -4.84
C ILE A 243 -9.09 17.07 -5.62
N ARG A 244 -7.83 16.70 -5.68
CA ARG A 244 -7.40 15.38 -6.11
C ARG A 244 -7.21 14.50 -4.89
N LEU A 245 -7.91 13.38 -4.84
CA LEU A 245 -7.67 12.33 -3.85
C LEU A 245 -6.99 11.15 -4.53
N ARG A 246 -5.84 10.75 -4.01
CA ARG A 246 -5.10 9.58 -4.45
C ARG A 246 -5.37 8.46 -3.46
N LEU A 247 -6.30 7.58 -3.82
CA LEU A 247 -6.73 6.48 -2.97
C LEU A 247 -5.80 5.28 -3.16
N ILE A 248 -5.24 4.78 -2.07
CA ILE A 248 -4.40 3.58 -2.04
C ILE A 248 -5.00 2.62 -1.03
N ASN A 249 -5.31 1.40 -1.42
CA ASN A 249 -5.59 0.33 -0.49
C ASN A 249 -4.28 -0.42 -0.19
N GLY A 250 -3.72 -0.16 0.98
CA GLY A 250 -2.52 -0.82 1.51
C GLY A 250 -2.86 -1.80 2.64
N SER A 251 -4.10 -2.29 2.70
CA SER A 251 -4.50 -3.32 3.65
C SER A 251 -4.06 -4.70 3.21
N ALA A 252 -3.63 -5.53 4.16
CA ALA A 252 -3.29 -6.92 3.87
C ALA A 252 -4.53 -7.78 3.58
N MET A 253 -5.72 -7.42 4.12
CA MET A 253 -6.92 -8.26 4.04
C MET A 253 -8.18 -7.49 3.65
N SER A 254 -8.25 -6.16 3.86
CA SER A 254 -9.51 -5.42 3.79
C SER A 254 -9.79 -4.78 2.44
N ILE A 255 -11.06 -4.77 2.04
CA ILE A 255 -11.60 -4.03 0.89
C ILE A 255 -12.46 -2.89 1.44
N PHE A 256 -12.37 -1.70 0.83
CA PHE A 256 -13.08 -0.52 1.29
C PHE A 256 -14.04 0.03 0.24
N ASP A 257 -15.28 0.28 0.65
CA ASP A 257 -16.20 1.14 -0.06
C ASP A 257 -16.01 2.58 0.38
N VAL A 258 -15.50 3.43 -0.52
CA VAL A 258 -15.26 4.85 -0.25
C VAL A 258 -16.41 5.69 -0.79
N ARG A 259 -17.04 6.50 0.08
CA ARG A 259 -18.10 7.42 -0.30
C ARG A 259 -17.75 8.83 0.18
N ILE A 260 -17.96 9.81 -0.68
CA ILE A 260 -17.86 11.23 -0.35
C ILE A 260 -19.29 11.79 -0.41
N PRO A 261 -19.91 12.11 0.74
CA PRO A 261 -21.23 12.71 0.76
C PRO A 261 -21.22 14.12 0.17
N GLY A 262 -22.25 14.48 -0.61
CA GLY A 262 -22.41 15.80 -1.22
C GLY A 262 -22.92 15.76 -2.63
#